data_1874a80fa166baec93e3bd1d6f7d42df
#
_entry.id   1874a80fa166baec93e3bd1d6f7d42df
#
_cell.length_a   1.000
_cell.length_b   1.000
_cell.length_c   1.000
_cell.angle_alpha   90.00
_cell.angle_beta   90.00
_cell.angle_gamma   90.00
#
_symmetry.space_group_name_H-M   'P 1'
#
loop_
_entity.id
_entity.type
_entity.pdbx_description
1 polymer ?
#
loop_
_entity_poly.entity_id
_entity_poly.type
_entity_poly.pdbx_seq_one_letter_code
_entity_poly.pdbx_strand_id
1 'polypeptide(L)'
;MKKVFLSILAGLFIMGQAVAQEGQEKKEEEKKIVTLNTLRLDTRADFTYDYYCADNSSDHGLQGKYLQITMDGNITDKFSYHFRQRINSPNSSFANTFFQGTDWAYLNWHLTDEIFISAGKQVVAIGGWEYDAAPIDLYYATDFWNHVCCYEMGVSANYKDRSGHNHFLFQFSNSPAITQSLQGIYAYNLMWYGNFGHFSTAYSVNMLQNIEKQFVNYISLGNKFVFDNFEIRLDLQNRASRNNTRFLAENYTILLGAGLNLGEKWIIFAKGGFDRNSDNMIDLYNPIGGNVQFQSAGFEFYPLKSHNLRLHFCGTHTKADGIHNYQGNIGLTWKVDLLHAFIKK
;
A
#
# COMPACT_ATOMS: atom_id res chain seq x y z
N MET A 1 -8.98 -24.84 14.74
CA MET A 1 -9.29 -23.62 13.99
C MET A 1 -10.76 -23.18 14.14
N LYS A 2 -11.79 -24.00 13.90
CA LYS A 2 -13.21 -23.60 14.11
C LYS A 2 -13.52 -23.05 15.50
N LYS A 3 -12.94 -23.61 16.56
CA LYS A 3 -13.21 -23.17 17.96
C LYS A 3 -12.58 -21.81 18.28
N VAL A 4 -11.42 -21.45 17.72
CA VAL A 4 -10.76 -20.16 17.92
C VAL A 4 -11.53 -19.05 17.17
N PHE A 5 -12.01 -19.35 15.98
CA PHE A 5 -12.81 -18.41 15.19
C PHE A 5 -14.15 -18.09 15.89
N LEU A 6 -14.79 -19.13 16.44
CA LEU A 6 -16.04 -18.94 17.21
C LEU A 6 -15.82 -18.12 18.48
N SER A 7 -14.67 -18.27 19.13
CA SER A 7 -14.34 -17.51 20.35
C SER A 7 -14.05 -16.03 20.04
N ILE A 8 -13.43 -15.72 18.91
CA ILE A 8 -13.20 -14.32 18.47
C ILE A 8 -14.53 -13.68 18.06
N LEU A 9 -15.37 -14.40 17.31
CA LEU A 9 -16.71 -13.90 16.96
C LEU A 9 -17.60 -13.70 18.20
N ALA A 10 -17.55 -14.62 19.16
CA ALA A 10 -18.28 -14.51 20.42
C ALA A 10 -17.75 -13.33 21.26
N GLY A 11 -16.42 -13.09 21.28
CA GLY A 11 -15.84 -11.94 21.95
C GLY A 11 -16.28 -10.60 21.33
N LEU A 12 -16.34 -10.50 20.00
CA LEU A 12 -16.85 -9.34 19.29
C LEU A 12 -18.37 -9.15 19.52
N PHE A 13 -19.12 -10.24 19.62
CA PHE A 13 -20.56 -10.18 19.88
C PHE A 13 -20.87 -9.77 21.33
N ILE A 14 -20.07 -10.22 22.31
CA ILE A 14 -20.20 -9.84 23.73
C ILE A 14 -19.78 -8.36 23.91
N MET A 15 -18.73 -7.88 23.24
CA MET A 15 -18.38 -6.45 23.22
C MET A 15 -19.49 -5.61 22.58
N GLY A 16 -20.09 -6.09 21.48
CA GLY A 16 -21.24 -5.43 20.85
C GLY A 16 -22.46 -5.34 21.77
N GLN A 17 -22.72 -6.35 22.59
CA GLN A 17 -23.83 -6.34 23.55
C GLN A 17 -23.52 -5.45 24.77
N ALA A 18 -22.30 -5.41 25.27
CA ALA A 18 -21.93 -4.52 26.38
C ALA A 18 -22.09 -3.04 25.99
N VAL A 19 -21.67 -2.67 24.76
CA VAL A 19 -21.88 -1.32 24.21
C VAL A 19 -23.36 -1.02 23.96
N ALA A 20 -24.15 -2.03 23.60
CA ALA A 20 -25.60 -1.84 23.40
C ALA A 20 -26.39 -1.70 24.72
N GLN A 21 -25.91 -2.27 25.83
CA GLN A 21 -26.54 -2.12 27.14
C GLN A 21 -26.28 -0.76 27.81
N GLU A 22 -25.12 -0.13 27.56
CA GLU A 22 -24.89 1.25 28.00
C GLU A 22 -25.68 2.30 27.20
N GLY A 23 -26.22 1.92 26.03
CA GLY A 23 -26.97 2.80 25.12
C GLY A 23 -28.45 2.96 25.38
N GLN A 24 -29.00 2.41 26.48
CA GLN A 24 -30.45 2.54 26.78
C GLN A 24 -30.84 3.83 27.52
N GLU A 25 -29.90 4.67 27.91
CA GLU A 25 -30.22 6.01 28.43
C GLU A 25 -29.86 7.10 27.42
N LYS A 26 -30.89 7.68 26.84
CA LYS A 26 -30.96 8.75 25.81
C LYS A 26 -30.80 8.29 24.37
N LYS A 27 -31.95 8.19 23.69
CA LYS A 27 -32.02 8.41 22.24
C LYS A 27 -31.62 9.87 21.93
N GLU A 28 -30.32 10.16 21.88
CA GLU A 28 -29.83 11.23 21.07
C GLU A 28 -30.03 10.78 19.61
N GLU A 29 -30.90 11.47 18.87
CA GLU A 29 -30.97 11.31 17.42
C GLU A 29 -29.55 11.52 16.89
N GLU A 30 -28.90 10.46 16.39
CA GLU A 30 -27.62 10.59 15.69
C GLU A 30 -27.80 11.63 14.58
N LYS A 31 -27.24 12.82 14.77
CA LYS A 31 -27.25 13.83 13.74
C LYS A 31 -26.58 13.21 12.52
N LYS A 32 -27.37 12.95 11.49
CA LYS A 32 -26.88 12.52 10.19
C LYS A 32 -26.12 13.65 9.55
N ILE A 33 -24.83 13.73 9.82
CA ILE A 33 -23.94 14.69 9.19
C ILE A 33 -23.19 13.92 8.08
N VAL A 34 -23.85 13.69 6.98
CA VAL A 34 -23.15 13.16 5.79
C VAL A 34 -22.28 14.28 5.25
N THR A 35 -20.97 14.11 5.30
CA THR A 35 -19.99 15.06 4.75
C THR A 35 -19.20 14.43 3.63
N LEU A 36 -18.76 15.25 2.71
CA LEU A 36 -17.75 14.94 1.72
C LEU A 36 -16.56 15.84 2.01
N ASN A 37 -15.48 15.28 2.54
CA ASN A 37 -14.30 16.01 2.97
C ASN A 37 -13.26 16.12 1.87
N THR A 38 -13.19 15.10 1.00
CA THR A 38 -12.27 15.02 -0.12
C THR A 38 -13.03 14.55 -1.37
N LEU A 39 -12.84 15.24 -2.47
CA LEU A 39 -13.16 14.75 -3.82
C LEU A 39 -12.01 15.19 -4.75
N ARG A 40 -11.14 14.24 -5.12
CA ARG A 40 -9.92 14.53 -5.84
C ARG A 40 -9.74 13.63 -7.05
N LEU A 41 -9.30 14.23 -8.15
CA LEU A 41 -8.85 13.54 -9.36
C LEU A 41 -7.32 13.62 -9.42
N ASP A 42 -6.67 12.47 -9.46
CA ASP A 42 -5.22 12.35 -9.62
C ASP A 42 -4.91 11.68 -10.94
N THR A 43 -3.95 12.23 -11.68
CA THR A 43 -3.54 11.70 -12.99
C THR A 43 -2.03 11.72 -13.13
N ARG A 44 -1.47 10.68 -13.73
CA ARG A 44 -0.06 10.61 -14.11
C ARG A 44 0.06 10.07 -15.54
N ALA A 45 0.86 10.77 -16.35
CA ALA A 45 1.24 10.36 -17.70
C ALA A 45 2.76 10.44 -17.85
N ASP A 46 3.35 9.41 -18.44
CA ASP A 46 4.78 9.24 -18.62
C ASP A 46 5.13 8.95 -20.08
N PHE A 47 6.28 9.42 -20.51
CA PHE A 47 7.03 8.82 -21.59
C PHE A 47 8.09 7.90 -20.99
N THR A 48 8.10 6.64 -21.39
CA THR A 48 9.03 5.62 -20.91
C THR A 48 9.89 5.13 -22.08
N TYR A 49 11.16 4.92 -21.82
CA TYR A 49 12.11 4.26 -22.69
C TYR A 49 12.74 3.10 -21.95
N ASP A 50 12.58 1.88 -22.46
CA ASP A 50 13.12 0.64 -21.92
C ASP A 50 14.17 0.09 -22.88
N TYR A 51 15.34 -0.31 -22.37
CA TYR A 51 16.40 -0.96 -23.13
C TYR A 51 16.76 -2.30 -22.49
N TYR A 52 16.66 -3.36 -23.28
CA TYR A 52 16.88 -4.75 -22.88
C TYR A 52 18.22 -5.23 -23.44
N CYS A 53 19.20 -5.47 -22.54
CA CYS A 53 20.53 -5.91 -22.97
C CYS A 53 20.56 -7.36 -23.48
N ALA A 54 19.60 -8.20 -23.09
CA ALA A 54 19.57 -9.61 -23.46
C ALA A 54 19.49 -9.84 -24.98
N ASP A 55 18.68 -9.03 -25.64
CA ASP A 55 18.40 -9.14 -27.09
C ASP A 55 18.76 -7.87 -27.85
N ASN A 56 19.39 -6.91 -27.16
CA ASN A 56 19.76 -5.60 -27.71
C ASN A 56 18.57 -4.86 -28.33
N SER A 57 17.41 -4.95 -27.67
CA SER A 57 16.16 -4.33 -28.09
C SER A 57 15.79 -3.14 -27.22
N SER A 58 14.90 -2.31 -27.72
CA SER A 58 14.33 -1.21 -26.96
C SER A 58 12.85 -1.05 -27.26
N ASP A 59 12.10 -0.61 -26.25
CA ASP A 59 10.72 -0.20 -26.36
C ASP A 59 10.53 1.20 -25.77
N HIS A 60 9.59 1.98 -26.33
CA HIS A 60 9.34 3.33 -25.84
C HIS A 60 7.94 3.82 -26.22
N GLY A 61 7.42 4.72 -25.41
CA GLY A 61 6.13 5.32 -25.72
C GLY A 61 5.53 6.18 -24.61
N LEU A 62 4.47 6.87 -25.00
CA LEU A 62 3.63 7.62 -24.07
C LEU A 62 2.63 6.69 -23.39
N GLN A 63 2.52 6.79 -22.09
CA GLN A 63 1.64 5.93 -21.28
C GLN A 63 0.84 6.76 -20.28
N GLY A 64 -0.47 6.55 -20.23
CA GLY A 64 -1.30 6.96 -19.09
C GLY A 64 -1.09 5.98 -17.94
N LYS A 65 -0.33 6.37 -16.93
CA LYS A 65 0.03 5.48 -15.80
C LYS A 65 -1.10 5.37 -14.79
N TYR A 66 -1.69 6.50 -14.40
CA TYR A 66 -2.76 6.55 -13.40
C TYR A 66 -3.81 7.58 -13.77
N LEU A 67 -5.04 7.23 -13.56
CA LEU A 67 -6.21 8.10 -13.52
C LEU A 67 -7.12 7.57 -12.42
N GLN A 68 -7.22 8.31 -11.30
CA GLN A 68 -7.96 7.85 -10.12
C GLN A 68 -8.80 8.95 -9.49
N ILE A 69 -9.93 8.55 -8.91
CA ILE A 69 -10.80 9.41 -8.09
C ILE A 69 -10.71 8.93 -6.65
N THR A 70 -10.53 9.87 -5.72
CA THR A 70 -10.54 9.62 -4.28
C THR A 70 -11.69 10.41 -3.64
N MET A 71 -12.43 9.76 -2.75
CA MET A 71 -13.52 10.34 -1.97
C MET A 71 -13.40 9.90 -0.52
N ASP A 72 -13.49 10.86 0.41
CA ASP A 72 -13.51 10.60 1.84
C ASP A 72 -14.56 11.47 2.52
N GLY A 73 -15.19 10.96 3.56
CA GLY A 73 -16.18 11.71 4.31
C GLY A 73 -16.70 10.97 5.52
N ASN A 74 -17.70 11.56 6.18
CA ASN A 74 -18.39 10.96 7.31
C ASN A 74 -19.85 10.69 6.95
N ILE A 75 -20.40 9.62 7.49
CA ILE A 75 -21.84 9.31 7.44
C ILE A 75 -22.51 9.80 8.72
N THR A 76 -21.83 9.60 9.87
CA THR A 76 -22.19 10.08 11.19
C THR A 76 -20.91 10.43 11.95
N ASP A 77 -21.03 10.91 13.19
CA ASP A 77 -19.87 11.13 14.07
C ASP A 77 -19.07 9.85 14.34
N LYS A 78 -19.71 8.68 14.25
CA LYS A 78 -19.08 7.37 14.49
C LYS A 78 -18.68 6.62 13.24
N PHE A 79 -19.17 7.01 12.06
CA PHE A 79 -18.90 6.30 10.82
C PHE A 79 -18.28 7.23 9.77
N SER A 80 -17.11 6.85 9.28
CA SER A 80 -16.47 7.48 8.12
C SER A 80 -16.32 6.49 6.97
N TYR A 81 -16.21 7.02 5.76
CA TYR A 81 -16.03 6.22 4.55
C TYR A 81 -14.81 6.69 3.76
N HIS A 82 -14.19 5.72 3.08
CA HIS A 82 -13.05 5.96 2.20
C HIS A 82 -13.26 5.19 0.89
N PHE A 83 -13.03 5.86 -0.22
CA PHE A 83 -13.18 5.28 -1.55
C PHE A 83 -12.10 5.81 -2.48
N ARG A 84 -11.43 4.92 -3.22
CA ARG A 84 -10.52 5.27 -4.31
C ARG A 84 -10.68 4.31 -5.46
N GLN A 85 -11.00 4.84 -6.63
CA GLN A 85 -11.18 4.11 -7.86
C GLN A 85 -10.09 4.49 -8.86
N ARG A 86 -9.35 3.51 -9.36
CA ARG A 86 -8.58 3.64 -10.60
C ARG A 86 -9.50 3.49 -11.80
N ILE A 87 -9.54 4.49 -12.66
CA ILE A 87 -10.37 4.50 -13.87
C ILE A 87 -9.63 3.82 -15.02
N ASN A 88 -8.31 3.91 -15.06
CA ASN A 88 -7.44 3.31 -16.08
C ASN A 88 -6.93 1.91 -15.74
N SER A 89 -7.59 1.20 -14.83
CA SER A 89 -7.23 -0.19 -14.57
C SER A 89 -7.44 -1.05 -15.81
N PRO A 90 -6.48 -1.91 -16.19
CA PRO A 90 -6.63 -2.74 -17.38
C PRO A 90 -7.86 -3.63 -17.28
N ASN A 91 -8.65 -3.67 -18.35
CA ASN A 91 -9.78 -4.57 -18.48
C ASN A 91 -9.28 -5.99 -18.69
N SER A 92 -9.28 -6.81 -17.65
CA SER A 92 -9.14 -8.26 -17.85
C SER A 92 -10.51 -8.83 -18.25
N SER A 93 -10.56 -9.60 -19.31
CA SER A 93 -11.77 -10.13 -19.94
C SER A 93 -12.57 -11.14 -19.07
N PHE A 94 -12.12 -11.44 -17.85
CA PHE A 94 -12.66 -12.55 -17.04
C PHE A 94 -13.18 -12.15 -15.65
N ALA A 95 -13.20 -10.85 -15.28
CA ALA A 95 -13.60 -10.47 -13.95
C ALA A 95 -14.38 -9.16 -13.92
N ASN A 96 -15.05 -8.89 -12.82
CA ASN A 96 -15.73 -7.62 -12.56
C ASN A 96 -14.69 -6.49 -12.47
N THR A 97 -14.35 -5.95 -13.62
CA THR A 97 -13.23 -5.02 -13.84
C THR A 97 -13.35 -3.73 -13.04
N PHE A 98 -14.58 -3.27 -12.76
CA PHE A 98 -14.79 -2.05 -12.00
C PHE A 98 -14.31 -2.21 -10.54
N PHE A 99 -14.73 -3.29 -9.87
CA PHE A 99 -14.33 -3.52 -8.48
C PHE A 99 -12.85 -3.90 -8.34
N GLN A 100 -12.24 -4.48 -9.36
CA GLN A 100 -10.79 -4.72 -9.39
C GLN A 100 -9.99 -3.42 -9.47
N GLY A 101 -10.47 -2.44 -10.23
CA GLY A 101 -9.90 -1.10 -10.29
C GLY A 101 -10.12 -0.27 -9.01
N THR A 102 -10.96 -0.75 -8.08
CA THR A 102 -11.12 -0.11 -6.77
C THR A 102 -9.92 -0.44 -5.89
N ASP A 103 -9.15 0.55 -5.49
CA ASP A 103 -8.05 0.37 -4.54
C ASP A 103 -8.58 0.20 -3.13
N TRP A 104 -9.47 1.11 -2.70
CA TRP A 104 -10.16 0.95 -1.44
C TRP A 104 -11.62 1.39 -1.52
N ALA A 105 -12.44 0.69 -0.77
CA ALA A 105 -13.84 0.99 -0.52
C ALA A 105 -14.20 0.39 0.85
N TYR A 106 -14.01 1.16 1.91
CA TYR A 106 -14.24 0.69 3.27
C TYR A 106 -14.88 1.75 4.16
N LEU A 107 -15.51 1.26 5.22
CA LEU A 107 -16.08 2.05 6.29
C LEU A 107 -15.24 1.88 7.56
N ASN A 108 -15.10 2.95 8.32
CA ASN A 108 -14.61 2.92 9.69
C ASN A 108 -15.76 3.12 10.65
N TRP A 109 -15.79 2.30 11.68
CA TRP A 109 -16.64 2.46 12.85
C TRP A 109 -15.77 2.84 14.05
N HIS A 110 -15.89 4.10 14.48
CA HIS A 110 -15.19 4.65 15.63
C HIS A 110 -15.88 4.25 16.91
N LEU A 111 -15.28 3.34 17.69
CA LEU A 111 -15.77 2.89 18.99
C LEU A 111 -15.40 3.91 20.07
N THR A 112 -14.18 4.41 20.00
CA THR A 112 -13.63 5.51 20.82
C THR A 112 -12.75 6.38 19.94
N ASP A 113 -12.16 7.43 20.50
CA ASP A 113 -11.18 8.26 19.79
C ASP A 113 -9.91 7.48 19.41
N GLU A 114 -9.58 6.42 20.19
CA GLU A 114 -8.38 5.61 19.96
C GLU A 114 -8.67 4.32 19.18
N ILE A 115 -9.89 3.76 19.27
CA ILE A 115 -10.21 2.44 18.71
C ILE A 115 -11.26 2.57 17.61
N PHE A 116 -10.96 1.99 16.46
CA PHE A 116 -11.92 1.88 15.36
C PHE A 116 -11.77 0.55 14.60
N ILE A 117 -12.85 0.12 13.98
CA ILE A 117 -12.91 -1.06 13.12
C ILE A 117 -13.12 -0.59 11.69
N SER A 118 -12.31 -1.11 10.77
CA SER A 118 -12.49 -0.86 9.33
C SER A 118 -12.97 -2.14 8.65
N ALA A 119 -13.93 -2.02 7.74
CA ALA A 119 -14.45 -3.16 6.98
C ALA A 119 -14.69 -2.78 5.52
N GLY A 120 -14.25 -3.63 4.60
CA GLY A 120 -14.33 -3.43 3.16
C GLY A 120 -13.02 -3.72 2.44
N LYS A 121 -12.89 -3.23 1.20
CA LYS A 121 -11.64 -3.34 0.46
C LYS A 121 -10.66 -2.29 0.96
N GLN A 122 -9.52 -2.71 1.45
CA GLN A 122 -8.53 -1.86 2.11
C GLN A 122 -7.11 -2.29 1.76
N VAL A 123 -6.13 -1.48 2.12
CA VAL A 123 -4.71 -1.84 1.97
C VAL A 123 -4.43 -3.08 2.81
N VAL A 124 -3.74 -4.05 2.25
CA VAL A 124 -3.22 -5.19 3.02
C VAL A 124 -2.12 -4.68 3.95
N ALA A 125 -2.25 -4.96 5.24
CA ALA A 125 -1.40 -4.39 6.28
C ALA A 125 -0.01 -5.07 6.30
N ILE A 126 0.80 -4.78 5.28
CA ILE A 126 2.20 -5.20 5.16
C ILE A 126 3.08 -3.97 5.35
N GLY A 127 4.12 -4.11 6.19
CA GLY A 127 5.05 -3.05 6.49
C GLY A 127 6.02 -2.75 5.35
N GLY A 128 6.80 -1.68 5.53
CA GLY A 128 7.70 -1.14 4.51
C GLY A 128 7.17 0.16 3.91
N TRP A 129 8.06 1.12 3.71
CA TRP A 129 7.69 2.43 3.19
C TRP A 129 7.44 2.43 1.68
N GLU A 130 8.05 1.48 0.95
CA GLU A 130 7.70 1.32 -0.47
C GLU A 130 6.29 0.74 -0.62
N TYR A 131 5.93 -0.26 0.20
CA TYR A 131 4.61 -0.88 0.13
C TYR A 131 3.49 0.07 0.58
N ASP A 132 3.78 0.95 1.53
CA ASP A 132 2.87 2.00 2.00
C ASP A 132 2.72 3.18 1.01
N ALA A 133 3.65 3.32 0.06
CA ALA A 133 3.63 4.41 -0.89
C ALA A 133 2.45 4.29 -1.88
N ALA A 134 1.86 5.44 -2.23
CA ALA A 134 0.81 5.46 -3.24
C ALA A 134 1.40 5.04 -4.61
N PRO A 135 0.74 4.14 -5.37
CA PRO A 135 1.25 3.65 -6.65
C PRO A 135 1.58 4.77 -7.66
N ILE A 136 0.83 5.87 -7.62
CA ILE A 136 1.05 7.04 -8.49
C ILE A 136 2.39 7.76 -8.22
N ASP A 137 2.98 7.55 -7.04
CA ASP A 137 4.24 8.18 -6.61
C ASP A 137 5.46 7.25 -6.78
N LEU A 138 5.24 6.00 -7.23
CA LEU A 138 6.31 5.06 -7.52
C LEU A 138 6.73 5.16 -8.99
N TYR A 139 8.02 5.40 -9.25
CA TYR A 139 8.61 5.39 -10.60
C TYR A 139 9.15 4.02 -10.97
N TYR A 140 9.70 3.34 -10.00
CA TYR A 140 10.10 1.95 -10.05
C TYR A 140 9.64 1.25 -8.77
N ALA A 141 9.08 0.07 -8.88
CA ALA A 141 8.66 -0.76 -7.76
C ALA A 141 9.50 -2.04 -7.70
N THR A 142 9.80 -2.50 -6.48
CA THR A 142 10.47 -3.78 -6.27
C THR A 142 9.65 -4.95 -6.80
N ASP A 143 10.31 -6.07 -7.00
CA ASP A 143 9.66 -7.31 -7.37
C ASP A 143 8.61 -7.73 -6.33
N PHE A 144 8.93 -7.54 -5.06
CA PHE A 144 7.99 -7.74 -3.95
C PHE A 144 6.69 -6.93 -4.12
N TRP A 145 6.80 -5.63 -4.38
CA TRP A 145 5.65 -4.75 -4.56
C TRP A 145 4.80 -5.15 -5.77
N ASN A 146 5.44 -5.59 -6.85
CA ASN A 146 4.75 -5.97 -8.08
C ASN A 146 3.97 -7.29 -7.97
N HIS A 147 4.38 -8.19 -7.08
CA HIS A 147 3.80 -9.54 -6.96
C HIS A 147 2.82 -9.70 -5.79
N VAL A 148 2.76 -8.76 -4.85
CA VAL A 148 1.83 -8.81 -3.73
C VAL A 148 0.70 -7.81 -3.96
N CYS A 149 -0.53 -8.28 -4.04
CA CYS A 149 -1.69 -7.40 -4.22
C CYS A 149 -1.83 -6.44 -3.03
N CYS A 150 -1.89 -5.13 -3.33
CA CYS A 150 -1.93 -4.12 -2.29
C CYS A 150 -3.32 -3.97 -1.63
N TYR A 151 -4.39 -4.45 -2.23
CA TYR A 151 -5.76 -4.13 -1.81
C TYR A 151 -6.64 -5.37 -1.81
N GLU A 152 -7.13 -5.73 -0.62
CA GLU A 152 -8.00 -6.90 -0.42
C GLU A 152 -9.21 -6.60 0.45
N MET A 153 -10.26 -7.43 0.28
CA MET A 153 -11.42 -7.42 1.16
C MET A 153 -11.04 -7.94 2.54
N GLY A 154 -11.41 -7.20 3.58
CA GLY A 154 -11.08 -7.61 4.93
C GLY A 154 -11.72 -6.74 6.00
N VAL A 155 -11.39 -7.07 7.24
CA VAL A 155 -11.76 -6.34 8.45
C VAL A 155 -10.49 -6.09 9.25
N SER A 156 -10.33 -4.88 9.76
CA SER A 156 -9.22 -4.54 10.64
C SER A 156 -9.71 -3.88 11.93
N ALA A 157 -9.05 -4.22 13.04
CA ALA A 157 -9.15 -3.52 14.30
C ALA A 157 -7.93 -2.63 14.48
N ASN A 158 -8.16 -1.39 14.79
CA ASN A 158 -7.14 -0.35 14.84
C ASN A 158 -7.12 0.29 16.24
N TYR A 159 -5.91 0.50 16.76
CA TYR A 159 -5.68 1.26 17.97
C TYR A 159 -4.64 2.36 17.71
N LYS A 160 -5.03 3.61 17.92
CA LYS A 160 -4.15 4.77 17.87
C LYS A 160 -4.03 5.34 19.28
N ASP A 161 -2.82 5.48 19.77
CA ASP A 161 -2.62 6.10 21.08
C ASP A 161 -2.94 7.61 21.03
N ARG A 162 -3.26 8.20 22.20
CA ARG A 162 -3.61 9.64 22.29
C ARG A 162 -2.45 10.56 21.93
N SER A 163 -1.21 10.10 22.05
CA SER A 163 -0.04 10.87 21.68
C SER A 163 0.16 10.94 20.17
N GLY A 164 -0.50 10.05 19.41
CA GLY A 164 -0.32 9.88 17.96
C GLY A 164 1.01 9.22 17.58
N HIS A 165 1.78 8.73 18.58
CA HIS A 165 3.07 8.09 18.32
C HIS A 165 2.91 6.66 17.84
N ASN A 166 1.86 5.96 18.25
CA ASN A 166 1.68 4.55 17.93
C ASN A 166 0.31 4.28 17.29
N HIS A 167 0.32 3.53 16.20
CA HIS A 167 -0.87 2.96 15.59
C HIS A 167 -0.64 1.46 15.37
N PHE A 168 -1.39 0.63 16.09
CA PHE A 168 -1.41 -0.81 15.91
C PHE A 168 -2.65 -1.20 15.10
N LEU A 169 -2.47 -2.14 14.18
CA LEU A 169 -3.52 -2.63 13.33
C LEU A 169 -3.43 -4.14 13.25
N PHE A 170 -4.54 -4.82 13.59
CA PHE A 170 -4.75 -6.23 13.31
C PHE A 170 -5.75 -6.36 12.18
N GLN A 171 -5.40 -7.09 11.11
CA GLN A 171 -6.25 -7.26 9.94
C GLN A 171 -6.43 -8.74 9.61
N PHE A 172 -7.68 -9.10 9.31
CA PHE A 172 -8.07 -10.34 8.65
C PHE A 172 -8.61 -9.99 7.27
N SER A 173 -8.03 -10.58 6.22
CA SER A 173 -8.43 -10.29 4.84
C SER A 173 -8.39 -11.53 3.95
N ASN A 174 -8.88 -11.43 2.72
CA ASN A 174 -8.48 -12.37 1.69
C ASN A 174 -6.96 -12.35 1.54
N SER A 175 -6.39 -13.47 1.11
CA SER A 175 -4.96 -13.54 0.85
C SER A 175 -4.60 -12.74 -0.41
N PRO A 176 -3.58 -11.86 -0.35
CA PRO A 176 -3.10 -11.12 -1.52
C PRO A 176 -2.33 -12.00 -2.51
N ALA A 177 -2.14 -13.28 -2.21
CA ALA A 177 -1.46 -14.24 -3.07
C ALA A 177 -2.24 -14.58 -4.35
N ILE A 178 -3.55 -14.30 -4.37
CA ILE A 178 -4.42 -14.65 -5.49
C ILE A 178 -5.43 -13.54 -5.75
N THR A 179 -5.37 -13.01 -6.95
CA THR A 179 -6.18 -11.85 -7.37
C THR A 179 -7.56 -12.21 -7.96
N GLN A 180 -7.94 -13.49 -8.13
CA GLN A 180 -9.01 -13.82 -9.08
C GLN A 180 -10.15 -14.71 -8.61
N SER A 181 -10.22 -15.24 -7.39
CA SER A 181 -11.39 -16.02 -6.97
C SER A 181 -11.56 -16.16 -5.46
N LEU A 182 -12.81 -16.39 -5.02
CA LEU A 182 -13.16 -16.78 -3.66
C LEU A 182 -12.65 -18.22 -3.38
N GLN A 183 -11.38 -18.36 -3.06
CA GLN A 183 -10.77 -19.70 -2.85
C GLN A 183 -10.74 -20.13 -1.38
N GLY A 184 -11.27 -19.30 -0.48
CA GLY A 184 -11.25 -19.60 0.96
C GLY A 184 -9.83 -19.62 1.52
N ILE A 185 -8.96 -18.72 1.02
CA ILE A 185 -7.61 -18.49 1.51
C ILE A 185 -7.54 -17.08 2.08
N TYR A 186 -6.85 -16.95 3.20
CA TYR A 186 -6.91 -15.75 4.03
C TYR A 186 -5.52 -15.27 4.44
N ALA A 187 -5.46 -14.02 4.86
CA ALA A 187 -4.29 -13.40 5.46
C ALA A 187 -4.62 -12.88 6.87
N TYR A 188 -3.62 -12.97 7.75
CA TYR A 188 -3.64 -12.44 9.11
C TYR A 188 -2.45 -11.52 9.25
N ASN A 189 -2.70 -10.25 9.50
CA ASN A 189 -1.70 -9.20 9.48
C ASN A 189 -1.71 -8.48 10.83
N LEU A 190 -0.53 -8.27 11.39
CA LEU A 190 -0.30 -7.39 12.53
C LEU A 190 0.70 -6.32 12.09
N MET A 191 0.32 -5.06 12.20
CA MET A 191 1.14 -3.93 11.79
C MET A 191 1.26 -2.89 12.89
N TRP A 192 2.41 -2.27 12.97
CA TRP A 192 2.71 -1.16 13.85
C TRP A 192 3.33 -0.01 13.07
N TYR A 193 2.66 1.13 13.08
CA TYR A 193 3.23 2.42 12.71
C TYR A 193 3.66 3.16 13.96
N GLY A 194 4.93 3.54 14.01
CA GLY A 194 5.50 4.39 15.05
C GLY A 194 5.94 5.73 14.46
N ASN A 195 5.77 6.80 15.21
CA ASN A 195 6.24 8.14 14.83
C ASN A 195 6.89 8.81 16.05
N PHE A 196 8.22 8.95 16.01
CA PHE A 196 9.06 9.42 17.10
C PHE A 196 9.89 10.63 16.66
N GLY A 197 9.23 11.65 16.12
CA GLY A 197 9.88 12.85 15.59
C GLY A 197 10.61 12.58 14.28
N HIS A 198 11.94 12.52 14.32
CA HIS A 198 12.75 12.24 13.12
C HIS A 198 12.70 10.79 12.65
N PHE A 199 12.23 9.88 13.48
CA PHE A 199 12.18 8.45 13.18
C PHE A 199 10.75 7.94 13.12
N SER A 200 10.43 7.20 12.06
CA SER A 200 9.14 6.54 11.91
C SER A 200 9.33 5.08 11.51
N THR A 201 8.42 4.23 11.95
CA THR A 201 8.40 2.79 11.65
C THR A 201 7.15 2.40 10.88
N ALA A 202 7.28 1.38 10.03
CA ALA A 202 6.18 0.67 9.39
C ALA A 202 6.50 -0.84 9.45
N TYR A 203 6.27 -1.46 10.62
CA TYR A 203 6.64 -2.84 10.90
C TYR A 203 5.44 -3.76 10.84
N SER A 204 5.61 -4.94 10.28
CA SER A 204 4.54 -5.94 10.28
C SER A 204 5.04 -7.36 10.43
N VAL A 205 4.13 -8.21 10.93
CA VAL A 205 4.22 -9.66 10.86
C VAL A 205 2.94 -10.15 10.18
N ASN A 206 3.10 -10.92 9.11
CA ASN A 206 2.04 -11.34 8.23
C ASN A 206 2.07 -12.85 8.02
N MET A 207 0.90 -13.47 7.99
CA MET A 207 0.68 -14.88 7.67
C MET A 207 -0.28 -14.93 6.48
N LEU A 208 0.24 -15.18 5.28
CA LEU A 208 -0.53 -15.18 4.04
C LEU A 208 -0.69 -16.60 3.54
N GLN A 209 -1.92 -17.07 3.34
CA GLN A 209 -2.16 -18.37 2.74
C GLN A 209 -1.95 -18.32 1.23
N ASN A 210 -1.27 -19.32 0.70
CA ASN A 210 -1.18 -19.58 -0.73
C ASN A 210 -2.35 -20.44 -1.23
N ILE A 211 -2.36 -20.75 -2.53
CA ILE A 211 -3.40 -21.57 -3.17
C ILE A 211 -3.52 -22.97 -2.55
N GLU A 212 -2.44 -23.52 -2.02
CA GLU A 212 -2.42 -24.81 -1.32
C GLU A 212 -2.83 -24.69 0.16
N LYS A 213 -3.29 -23.50 0.61
CA LYS A 213 -3.64 -23.17 1.99
C LYS A 213 -2.45 -23.27 2.98
N GLN A 214 -1.23 -23.24 2.46
CA GLN A 214 -0.04 -23.15 3.28
C GLN A 214 0.28 -21.69 3.59
N PHE A 215 0.88 -21.45 4.76
CA PHE A 215 1.26 -20.10 5.13
C PHE A 215 2.65 -19.73 4.63
N VAL A 216 2.74 -18.54 4.05
CA VAL A 216 3.99 -17.80 3.88
C VAL A 216 3.97 -16.65 4.88
N ASN A 217 5.03 -16.55 5.66
CA ASN A 217 5.15 -15.54 6.71
C ASN A 217 6.04 -14.42 6.20
N TYR A 218 5.57 -13.19 6.31
CA TYR A 218 6.34 -11.99 6.07
C TYR A 218 6.70 -11.33 7.40
N ILE A 219 7.93 -10.86 7.50
CA ILE A 219 8.35 -9.89 8.49
C ILE A 219 8.88 -8.69 7.73
N SER A 220 8.24 -7.56 7.88
CA SER A 220 8.63 -6.32 7.23
C SER A 220 8.99 -5.26 8.26
N LEU A 221 10.15 -4.63 8.08
CA LEU A 221 10.67 -3.59 8.95
C LEU A 221 10.99 -2.35 8.10
N GLY A 222 10.02 -1.45 7.99
CA GLY A 222 10.17 -0.17 7.31
C GLY A 222 10.67 0.91 8.28
N ASN A 223 11.87 1.42 8.05
CA ASN A 223 12.49 2.48 8.83
C ASN A 223 12.56 3.76 8.00
N LYS A 224 12.16 4.88 8.57
CA LYS A 224 12.25 6.18 7.91
C LYS A 224 12.83 7.22 8.87
N PHE A 225 13.83 7.93 8.40
CA PHE A 225 14.45 9.05 9.09
C PHE A 225 14.22 10.31 8.26
N VAL A 226 13.71 11.35 8.90
CA VAL A 226 13.43 12.64 8.27
C VAL A 226 14.19 13.72 9.05
N PHE A 227 15.01 14.46 8.32
CA PHE A 227 15.75 15.62 8.82
C PHE A 227 15.39 16.81 7.92
N ASP A 228 15.05 17.94 8.43
CA ASP A 228 14.65 19.16 7.71
C ASP A 228 14.33 18.99 6.20
N ASN A 229 15.37 18.88 5.38
CA ASN A 229 15.28 18.74 3.93
C ASN A 229 15.71 17.38 3.38
N PHE A 230 16.07 16.41 4.23
CA PHE A 230 16.62 15.12 3.84
C PHE A 230 15.84 13.97 4.48
N GLU A 231 15.57 12.92 3.68
CA GLU A 231 14.89 11.71 4.13
C GLU A 231 15.68 10.47 3.73
N ILE A 232 15.77 9.49 4.65
CA ILE A 232 16.26 8.14 4.36
C ILE A 232 15.17 7.13 4.71
N ARG A 233 14.98 6.13 3.85
CA ARG A 233 14.11 4.97 4.09
C ARG A 233 14.91 3.69 3.95
N LEU A 234 14.71 2.77 4.88
CA LEU A 234 15.29 1.42 4.83
C LEU A 234 14.19 0.41 5.09
N ASP A 235 13.83 -0.35 4.08
CA ASP A 235 12.90 -1.46 4.18
C ASP A 235 13.66 -2.79 4.17
N LEU A 236 13.39 -3.62 5.15
CA LEU A 236 13.88 -4.99 5.27
C LEU A 236 12.68 -5.92 5.30
N GLN A 237 12.54 -6.77 4.31
CA GLN A 237 11.40 -7.67 4.17
C GLN A 237 11.91 -9.09 4.03
N ASN A 238 11.41 -9.97 4.88
CA ASN A 238 11.70 -11.39 4.84
C ASN A 238 10.45 -12.17 4.48
N ARG A 239 10.60 -13.17 3.64
CA ARG A 239 9.54 -14.10 3.24
C ARG A 239 9.95 -15.52 3.61
N ALA A 240 9.15 -16.18 4.42
CA ALA A 240 9.45 -17.54 4.88
C ALA A 240 8.25 -18.46 4.69
N SER A 241 8.44 -19.57 4.00
CA SER A 241 7.49 -20.68 3.92
C SER A 241 7.91 -21.83 4.82
N ARG A 242 7.02 -22.79 5.01
CA ARG A 242 7.30 -24.01 5.78
C ARG A 242 8.52 -24.80 5.23
N ASN A 243 8.79 -24.67 3.95
CA ASN A 243 9.87 -25.37 3.27
C ASN A 243 11.23 -24.66 3.34
N ASN A 244 11.27 -23.45 3.90
CA ASN A 244 12.53 -22.71 4.05
C ASN A 244 13.37 -23.31 5.17
N THR A 245 14.61 -23.61 4.87
CA THR A 245 15.59 -24.14 5.83
C THR A 245 16.39 -23.01 6.52
N ARG A 246 16.47 -21.84 5.88
CA ARG A 246 17.20 -20.66 6.38
C ARG A 246 16.29 -19.44 6.41
N PHE A 247 15.54 -19.30 7.48
CA PHE A 247 14.46 -18.34 7.66
C PHE A 247 14.78 -16.91 7.17
N LEU A 248 15.93 -16.33 7.51
CA LEU A 248 16.29 -14.95 7.13
C LEU A 248 17.14 -14.85 5.85
N ALA A 249 17.65 -15.96 5.32
CA ALA A 249 18.71 -15.94 4.31
C ALA A 249 18.29 -16.43 2.92
N GLU A 250 17.08 -16.97 2.77
CA GLU A 250 16.64 -17.54 1.49
C GLU A 250 15.83 -16.55 0.65
N ASN A 251 14.87 -15.87 1.27
CA ASN A 251 13.98 -14.97 0.56
C ASN A 251 13.85 -13.66 1.33
N TYR A 252 14.39 -12.60 0.77
CA TYR A 252 14.33 -11.28 1.38
C TYR A 252 14.46 -10.15 0.36
N THR A 253 13.97 -8.99 0.73
CA THR A 253 14.14 -7.73 0.04
C THR A 253 14.84 -6.76 0.99
N ILE A 254 15.87 -6.08 0.50
CA ILE A 254 16.50 -4.94 1.14
C ILE A 254 16.36 -3.76 0.20
N LEU A 255 15.76 -2.69 0.68
CA LEU A 255 15.55 -1.46 -0.06
C LEU A 255 16.08 -0.27 0.71
N LEU A 256 16.94 0.52 0.11
CA LEU A 256 17.39 1.81 0.63
C LEU A 256 16.93 2.92 -0.32
N GLY A 257 16.24 3.91 0.22
CA GLY A 257 15.82 5.11 -0.47
C GLY A 257 16.32 6.37 0.22
N ALA A 258 16.59 7.41 -0.54
CA ALA A 258 16.92 8.73 -0.02
C ALA A 258 16.24 9.81 -0.85
N GLY A 259 15.85 10.90 -0.20
CA GLY A 259 15.27 12.08 -0.81
C GLY A 259 15.87 13.36 -0.24
N LEU A 260 16.09 14.35 -1.09
CA LEU A 260 16.62 15.66 -0.73
C LEU A 260 15.73 16.75 -1.32
N ASN A 261 15.14 17.55 -0.46
CA ASN A 261 14.36 18.74 -0.86
C ASN A 261 15.32 19.91 -1.11
N LEU A 262 15.35 20.45 -2.31
CA LEU A 262 16.10 21.64 -2.69
C LEU A 262 15.14 22.82 -2.80
N GLY A 263 14.90 23.46 -1.65
CA GLY A 263 13.88 24.50 -1.51
C GLY A 263 12.45 23.94 -1.67
N GLU A 264 11.52 24.79 -2.09
CA GLU A 264 10.09 24.44 -2.19
C GLU A 264 9.71 23.72 -3.48
N LYS A 265 10.61 23.67 -4.49
CA LYS A 265 10.23 23.27 -5.84
C LYS A 265 10.90 21.99 -6.35
N TRP A 266 11.99 21.57 -5.76
CA TRP A 266 12.77 20.46 -6.27
C TRP A 266 12.97 19.38 -5.22
N ILE A 267 12.80 18.14 -5.65
CA ILE A 267 13.18 16.96 -4.89
C ILE A 267 14.12 16.14 -5.74
N ILE A 268 15.29 15.78 -5.21
CA ILE A 268 16.19 14.80 -5.80
C ILE A 268 16.02 13.53 -5.00
N PHE A 269 15.92 12.39 -5.66
CA PHE A 269 15.76 11.10 -4.99
C PHE A 269 16.66 10.04 -5.62
N ALA A 270 17.01 9.06 -4.81
CA ALA A 270 17.67 7.85 -5.23
C ALA A 270 17.11 6.66 -4.43
N LYS A 271 17.04 5.51 -5.07
CA LYS A 271 16.59 4.26 -4.50
C LYS A 271 17.40 3.11 -5.05
N GLY A 272 17.79 2.17 -4.21
CA GLY A 272 18.46 0.95 -4.64
C GLY A 272 18.11 -0.19 -3.73
N GLY A 273 18.19 -1.41 -4.24
CA GLY A 273 17.85 -2.57 -3.46
C GLY A 273 18.23 -3.88 -4.12
N PHE A 274 17.90 -4.92 -3.39
CA PHE A 274 18.19 -6.28 -3.74
C PHE A 274 17.04 -7.18 -3.30
N ASP A 275 16.48 -7.92 -4.25
CA ASP A 275 15.53 -9.00 -4.02
C ASP A 275 16.26 -10.34 -4.18
N ARG A 276 16.23 -11.15 -3.13
CA ARG A 276 16.68 -12.54 -3.18
C ARG A 276 15.48 -13.46 -3.11
N ASN A 277 15.37 -14.32 -4.12
CA ASN A 277 14.31 -15.30 -4.24
C ASN A 277 14.94 -16.67 -4.50
N SER A 278 14.66 -17.65 -3.63
CA SER A 278 15.07 -19.02 -3.84
C SER A 278 14.08 -19.74 -4.74
N ASP A 279 14.53 -20.79 -5.43
CA ASP A 279 13.71 -21.60 -6.33
C ASP A 279 12.47 -22.21 -5.64
N ASN A 280 12.54 -22.38 -4.32
CA ASN A 280 11.44 -22.92 -3.52
C ASN A 280 10.24 -21.98 -3.36
N MET A 281 10.34 -20.73 -3.81
CA MET A 281 9.29 -19.71 -3.70
C MET A 281 8.67 -19.33 -5.06
N ILE A 282 9.18 -19.88 -6.17
CA ILE A 282 8.77 -19.50 -7.54
C ILE A 282 7.26 -19.66 -7.73
N ASP A 283 6.68 -20.75 -7.25
CA ASP A 283 5.27 -21.08 -7.47
C ASP A 283 4.30 -20.24 -6.62
N LEU A 284 4.79 -19.46 -5.66
CA LEU A 284 3.94 -18.83 -4.64
C LEU A 284 3.83 -17.32 -4.77
N TYR A 285 4.94 -16.63 -5.05
CA TYR A 285 4.96 -15.15 -4.98
C TYR A 285 5.91 -14.51 -5.97
N ASN A 286 6.74 -15.27 -6.67
CA ASN A 286 7.66 -14.76 -7.65
C ASN A 286 7.73 -15.71 -8.86
N PRO A 287 6.97 -15.44 -9.92
CA PRO A 287 6.99 -16.28 -11.12
C PRO A 287 8.32 -16.22 -11.89
N ILE A 288 9.16 -15.22 -11.61
CA ILE A 288 10.43 -15.04 -12.31
C ILE A 288 11.55 -15.84 -11.65
N GLY A 289 11.48 -16.04 -10.31
CA GLY A 289 12.60 -16.62 -9.54
C GLY A 289 13.85 -15.75 -9.61
N GLY A 290 14.92 -16.19 -8.93
CA GLY A 290 16.22 -15.55 -9.06
C GLY A 290 16.42 -14.29 -8.22
N ASN A 291 17.56 -13.65 -8.46
CA ASN A 291 17.97 -12.46 -7.72
C ASN A 291 17.85 -11.22 -8.58
N VAL A 292 17.21 -10.17 -8.05
CA VAL A 292 17.07 -8.89 -8.73
C VAL A 292 17.83 -7.82 -7.95
N GLN A 293 18.72 -7.12 -8.61
CA GLN A 293 19.34 -5.89 -8.13
C GLN A 293 18.77 -4.71 -8.91
N PHE A 294 18.53 -3.60 -8.24
CA PHE A 294 18.04 -2.40 -8.91
C PHE A 294 18.62 -1.14 -8.29
N GLN A 295 18.75 -0.12 -9.12
CA GLN A 295 19.15 1.23 -8.75
C GLN A 295 18.32 2.21 -9.57
N SER A 296 17.78 3.22 -8.90
CA SER A 296 16.94 4.22 -9.51
C SER A 296 17.29 5.59 -8.92
N ALA A 297 17.37 6.60 -9.76
CA ALA A 297 17.60 7.97 -9.32
C ALA A 297 16.86 8.94 -10.24
N GLY A 298 16.49 10.08 -9.69
CA GLY A 298 15.76 11.07 -10.45
C GLY A 298 15.51 12.35 -9.69
N PHE A 299 14.65 13.17 -10.27
CA PHE A 299 14.20 14.41 -9.65
C PHE A 299 12.72 14.67 -9.94
N GLU A 300 12.14 15.47 -9.07
CA GLU A 300 10.79 16.02 -9.21
C GLU A 300 10.87 17.53 -9.20
N PHE A 301 10.06 18.17 -10.02
CA PHE A 301 9.89 19.61 -10.06
C PHE A 301 8.44 20.02 -9.87
N TYR A 302 8.19 20.88 -8.91
CA TYR A 302 6.88 21.42 -8.55
C TYR A 302 6.78 22.89 -8.98
N PRO A 303 6.21 23.19 -10.15
CA PRO A 303 6.09 24.57 -10.63
C PRO A 303 5.13 25.43 -9.81
N LEU A 304 4.15 24.80 -9.17
CA LEU A 304 3.11 25.46 -8.37
C LEU A 304 3.39 25.35 -6.87
N LYS A 305 3.14 26.39 -6.10
CA LYS A 305 3.23 26.38 -4.63
C LYS A 305 2.27 25.38 -3.97
N SER A 306 1.16 25.04 -4.63
CA SER A 306 0.20 24.04 -4.15
C SER A 306 0.70 22.61 -4.26
N HIS A 307 1.81 22.37 -4.94
CA HIS A 307 2.34 21.03 -5.27
C HIS A 307 1.36 20.12 -6.04
N ASN A 308 0.33 20.71 -6.63
CA ASN A 308 -0.69 19.97 -7.39
C ASN A 308 -0.23 19.55 -8.79
N LEU A 309 0.88 20.11 -9.26
CA LEU A 309 1.53 19.73 -10.51
C LEU A 309 2.97 19.35 -10.24
N ARG A 310 3.35 18.16 -10.67
CA ARG A 310 4.70 17.62 -10.55
C ARG A 310 5.19 17.16 -11.91
N LEU A 311 6.33 17.63 -12.32
CA LEU A 311 7.12 17.06 -13.43
C LEU A 311 8.20 16.16 -12.82
N HIS A 312 8.53 15.07 -13.47
CA HIS A 312 9.56 14.16 -12.96
C HIS A 312 10.42 13.59 -14.09
N PHE A 313 11.63 13.22 -13.70
CA PHE A 313 12.52 12.36 -14.47
C PHE A 313 13.09 11.28 -13.54
N CYS A 314 13.15 10.05 -14.02
CA CYS A 314 13.71 8.92 -13.30
C CYS A 314 14.44 7.99 -14.25
N GLY A 315 15.69 7.64 -13.93
CA GLY A 315 16.44 6.58 -14.56
C GLY A 315 16.54 5.38 -13.64
N THR A 316 16.36 4.18 -14.17
CA THR A 316 16.45 2.93 -13.44
C THR A 316 17.33 1.94 -14.17
N HIS A 317 18.20 1.27 -13.44
CA HIS A 317 18.97 0.12 -13.90
C HIS A 317 18.55 -1.08 -13.07
N THR A 318 18.26 -2.20 -13.72
CA THR A 318 17.98 -3.48 -13.08
C THR A 318 18.92 -4.55 -13.60
N LYS A 319 19.24 -5.50 -12.72
CA LYS A 319 20.00 -6.70 -13.07
C LYS A 319 19.30 -7.91 -12.47
N ALA A 320 18.77 -8.79 -13.32
CA ALA A 320 18.14 -10.04 -12.96
C ALA A 320 18.90 -11.19 -13.64
N ASP A 321 19.39 -12.17 -12.87
CA ASP A 321 20.13 -13.33 -13.35
C ASP A 321 21.26 -13.02 -14.34
N GLY A 322 21.99 -11.93 -14.07
CA GLY A 322 23.09 -11.45 -14.90
C GLY A 322 22.67 -10.58 -16.11
N ILE A 323 21.38 -10.48 -16.41
CA ILE A 323 20.83 -9.67 -17.49
C ILE A 323 20.61 -8.24 -16.98
N HIS A 324 21.08 -7.25 -17.73
CA HIS A 324 20.94 -5.84 -17.43
C HIS A 324 19.81 -5.23 -18.25
N ASN A 325 18.98 -4.40 -17.62
CA ASN A 325 17.98 -3.59 -18.29
C ASN A 325 18.08 -2.15 -17.79
N TYR A 326 17.75 -1.20 -18.64
CA TYR A 326 17.74 0.23 -18.34
C TYR A 326 16.38 0.81 -18.68
N GLN A 327 15.84 1.65 -17.81
CA GLN A 327 14.60 2.37 -18.04
C GLN A 327 14.82 3.86 -17.80
N GLY A 328 14.38 4.69 -18.73
CA GLY A 328 14.22 6.13 -18.56
C GLY A 328 12.74 6.48 -18.52
N ASN A 329 12.36 7.33 -17.58
CA ASN A 329 10.98 7.76 -17.40
C ASN A 329 10.95 9.28 -17.22
N ILE A 330 10.16 9.97 -18.03
CA ILE A 330 9.88 11.40 -17.88
C ILE A 330 8.37 11.59 -17.95
N GLY A 331 7.80 12.38 -17.04
CA GLY A 331 6.37 12.53 -17.03
C GLY A 331 5.85 13.65 -16.15
N LEU A 332 4.55 13.68 -16.06
CA LEU A 332 3.85 14.64 -15.24
C LEU A 332 2.74 13.98 -14.43
N THR A 333 2.55 14.50 -13.22
CA THR A 333 1.44 14.14 -12.34
C THR A 333 0.70 15.42 -11.97
N TRP A 334 -0.63 15.41 -12.08
CA TRP A 334 -1.43 16.51 -11.54
C TRP A 334 -2.56 16.01 -10.66
N LYS A 335 -2.90 16.81 -9.65
CA LYS A 335 -3.93 16.54 -8.65
C LYS A 335 -4.94 17.68 -8.70
N VAL A 336 -6.20 17.37 -8.91
CA VAL A 336 -7.29 18.36 -8.95
C VAL A 336 -8.21 18.12 -7.78
N ASP A 337 -8.30 19.10 -6.89
CA ASP A 337 -9.32 19.13 -5.84
C ASP A 337 -10.65 19.58 -6.46
N LEU A 338 -11.49 18.59 -6.81
CA LEU A 338 -12.78 18.85 -7.43
C LEU A 338 -13.77 19.48 -6.43
N LEU A 339 -13.64 19.21 -5.14
CA LEU A 339 -14.51 19.77 -4.12
C LEU A 339 -14.36 21.29 -4.08
N HIS A 340 -13.13 21.79 -4.06
CA HIS A 340 -12.87 23.24 -4.09
C HIS A 340 -13.26 23.88 -5.43
N ALA A 341 -13.12 23.16 -6.53
CA ALA A 341 -13.49 23.67 -7.84
C ALA A 341 -15.01 23.92 -8.01
N PHE A 342 -15.85 23.11 -7.32
CA PHE A 342 -17.30 23.21 -7.40
C PHE A 342 -17.94 24.10 -6.32
N ILE A 343 -17.32 24.23 -5.15
CA ILE A 343 -17.88 24.98 -4.00
C ILE A 343 -17.53 26.49 -4.04
N LYS A 344 -16.42 26.87 -4.69
CA LYS A 344 -16.03 28.27 -4.88
C LYS A 344 -16.70 28.90 -6.11
N LYS A 345 -18.03 28.94 -6.13
CA LYS A 345 -18.77 29.84 -7.01
C LYS A 345 -19.64 30.77 -6.20
#